data_a6c3b0ba161233ca452e93af150223f8
#
_entry.id   a6c3b0ba161233ca452e93af150223f8
#
_cell.length_a   1.000
_cell.length_b   1.000
_cell.length_c   1.000
_cell.angle_alpha   90.00
_cell.angle_beta   90.00
_cell.angle_gamma   90.00
#
_symmetry.space_group_name_H-M   'P 1'
#
loop_
_entity.id
_entity.type
_entity.pdbx_description
1 polymer ?
#
loop_
_entity_poly.entity_id
_entity_poly.type
_entity_poly.pdbx_seq_one_letter_code
_entity_poly.pdbx_strand_id
1 'polypeptide(L)'
;LRPIQRGDFKEILKIMAPKPVTIRLLDPPIHEFLPSEKQLEQEIEHLSQLRATVEGVNDLMNTMHLLRRKADVKQLPKPFAPGGRELVDAAIAKKTQMLHKVRELFEVNPMLGHRGVRLGITYPEIYAMQIRAVLEAAAECGKEGFDVHPEIMVPQVCTGQELHWVKDIVDRVRAEVEAEYDVQLKFKFGTMIEVVRACMRAGRLAEIAEFFSFGTNDLTQSSFSFSREDAENKFLPLYEQNNILQHNPFEVLDVKGVGRLMEITVDWGRKTNPDLRVGICGEQGGHPESIRFCHYVGLNYVSCSPHRVPIARIAAAQAKLTE
;
A
#
# COMPACT_ATOMS: atom_id res chain seq x y z
N LEU A 1 -11.06 11.70 -0.03
CA LEU A 1 -10.73 10.26 -0.10
C LEU A 1 -11.70 9.42 0.74
N ARG A 2 -11.97 9.76 2.02
CA ARG A 2 -12.83 8.97 2.92
C ARG A 2 -14.17 8.55 2.31
N PRO A 3 -15.00 9.44 1.70
CA PRO A 3 -16.29 9.03 1.14
C PRO A 3 -16.16 8.01 -0.01
N ILE A 4 -15.10 8.12 -0.82
CA ILE A 4 -14.84 7.19 -1.92
C ILE A 4 -14.50 5.81 -1.35
N GLN A 5 -13.49 5.72 -0.47
CA GLN A 5 -13.09 4.46 0.15
C GLN A 5 -14.24 3.80 0.92
N ARG A 6 -15.04 4.60 1.66
CA ARG A 6 -16.21 4.06 2.35
C ARG A 6 -17.20 3.42 1.37
N GLY A 7 -17.46 4.03 0.23
CA GLY A 7 -18.31 3.45 -0.81
C GLY A 7 -17.77 2.13 -1.33
N ASP A 8 -16.50 2.08 -1.68
CA ASP A 8 -15.83 0.87 -2.17
C ASP A 8 -15.86 -0.26 -1.13
N PHE A 9 -15.54 0.05 0.13
CA PHE A 9 -15.58 -0.95 1.21
C PHE A 9 -17.00 -1.45 1.47
N LYS A 10 -17.99 -0.58 1.41
CA LYS A 10 -19.39 -0.96 1.59
C LYS A 10 -19.85 -1.97 0.54
N GLU A 11 -19.51 -1.74 -0.73
CA GLU A 11 -19.87 -2.67 -1.81
C GLU A 11 -19.17 -4.03 -1.63
N ILE A 12 -17.88 -4.06 -1.33
CA ILE A 12 -17.14 -5.30 -1.11
C ILE A 12 -17.73 -6.07 0.08
N LEU A 13 -18.00 -5.41 1.20
CA LEU A 13 -18.56 -6.02 2.38
C LEU A 13 -19.92 -6.64 2.09
N LYS A 14 -20.79 -5.96 1.33
CA LYS A 14 -22.11 -6.51 0.93
C LYS A 14 -22.00 -7.74 0.06
N ILE A 15 -21.14 -7.71 -0.95
CA ILE A 15 -20.95 -8.82 -1.89
C ILE A 15 -20.41 -10.05 -1.16
N MET A 16 -19.53 -9.85 -0.20
CA MET A 16 -18.88 -10.93 0.55
C MET A 16 -19.70 -11.48 1.71
N ALA A 17 -20.70 -10.74 2.19
CA ALA A 17 -21.51 -11.18 3.33
C ALA A 17 -22.09 -12.60 3.13
N PRO A 18 -22.06 -13.49 4.13
CA PRO A 18 -21.51 -13.34 5.48
C PRO A 18 -20.03 -13.75 5.64
N LYS A 19 -19.22 -13.67 4.58
CA LYS A 19 -17.82 -14.04 4.60
C LYS A 19 -16.96 -12.89 5.17
N PRO A 20 -15.84 -13.19 5.85
CA PRO A 20 -14.92 -12.16 6.30
C PRO A 20 -14.21 -11.48 5.12
N VAL A 21 -13.93 -10.19 5.29
CA VAL A 21 -13.17 -9.37 4.34
C VAL A 21 -11.99 -8.75 5.05
N THR A 22 -10.79 -9.20 4.71
CA THR A 22 -9.56 -8.64 5.27
C THR A 22 -9.14 -7.42 4.44
N ILE A 23 -9.08 -6.27 5.08
CA ILE A 23 -8.69 -5.00 4.49
C ILE A 23 -7.31 -4.62 5.03
N ARG A 24 -6.31 -4.64 4.16
CA ARG A 24 -4.97 -4.16 4.48
C ARG A 24 -4.95 -2.63 4.47
N LEU A 25 -4.45 -2.05 5.56
CA LEU A 25 -4.21 -0.61 5.62
C LEU A 25 -3.14 -0.21 4.61
N LEU A 26 -3.08 1.08 4.30
CA LEU A 26 -2.18 1.62 3.28
C LEU A 26 -0.75 1.14 3.51
N ASP A 27 -0.18 0.50 2.48
CA ASP A 27 1.13 -0.12 2.51
C ASP A 27 2.14 0.49 1.52
N PRO A 28 1.77 0.86 0.28
CA PRO A 28 2.75 1.34 -0.68
C PRO A 28 3.58 2.51 -0.17
N PRO A 29 4.86 2.59 -0.55
CA PRO A 29 5.73 3.69 -0.18
C PRO A 29 5.23 5.01 -0.75
N ILE A 30 5.57 6.10 -0.07
CA ILE A 30 5.01 7.44 -0.34
C ILE A 30 5.32 7.94 -1.77
N HIS A 31 6.44 7.51 -2.34
CA HIS A 31 6.86 7.94 -3.68
C HIS A 31 5.92 7.44 -4.80
N GLU A 32 5.17 6.35 -4.59
CA GLU A 32 4.18 5.88 -5.58
C GLU A 32 3.02 6.87 -5.78
N PHE A 33 2.80 7.75 -4.81
CA PHE A 33 1.75 8.77 -4.84
C PHE A 33 2.27 10.15 -5.27
N LEU A 34 3.57 10.26 -5.49
CA LEU A 34 4.20 11.52 -5.87
C LEU A 34 4.35 11.62 -7.39
N PRO A 35 4.30 12.85 -7.96
CA PRO A 35 4.64 13.05 -9.35
C PRO A 35 6.09 12.64 -9.63
N SER A 36 6.36 12.15 -10.83
CA SER A 36 7.72 11.83 -11.25
C SER A 36 8.61 13.07 -11.20
N GLU A 37 9.80 12.96 -10.61
CA GLU A 37 10.81 14.02 -10.59
C GLU A 37 11.11 14.53 -12.00
N LYS A 38 11.36 13.62 -12.94
CA LYS A 38 11.62 13.94 -14.34
C LYS A 38 10.47 14.71 -15.01
N GLN A 39 9.24 14.34 -14.69
CA GLN A 39 8.06 15.05 -15.22
C GLN A 39 7.97 16.46 -14.68
N LEU A 40 8.22 16.67 -13.38
CA LEU A 40 8.23 17.99 -12.77
C LEU A 40 9.34 18.88 -13.33
N GLU A 41 10.55 18.33 -13.56
CA GLU A 41 11.65 19.05 -14.18
C GLU A 41 11.28 19.50 -15.61
N GLN A 42 10.70 18.62 -16.43
CA GLN A 42 10.22 18.95 -17.77
C GLN A 42 9.15 20.03 -17.76
N GLU A 43 8.19 19.95 -16.81
CA GLU A 43 7.15 20.97 -16.67
C GLU A 43 7.71 22.34 -16.26
N ILE A 44 8.69 22.36 -15.34
CA ILE A 44 9.38 23.59 -14.93
C ILE A 44 10.17 24.19 -16.11
N GLU A 45 10.88 23.36 -16.87
CA GLU A 45 11.60 23.79 -18.05
C GLU A 45 10.66 24.39 -19.09
N HIS A 46 9.55 23.73 -19.39
CA HIS A 46 8.54 24.21 -20.34
C HIS A 46 7.93 25.55 -19.90
N LEU A 47 7.58 25.68 -18.62
CA LEU A 47 7.07 26.94 -18.05
C LEU A 47 8.15 28.04 -18.12
N SER A 48 9.41 27.72 -17.91
CA SER A 48 10.52 28.66 -18.02
C SER A 48 10.73 29.15 -19.45
N GLN A 49 10.60 28.26 -20.43
CA GLN A 49 10.63 28.62 -21.85
C GLN A 49 9.43 29.49 -22.23
N LEU A 50 8.22 29.18 -21.71
CA LEU A 50 7.04 29.99 -21.91
C LEU A 50 7.23 31.40 -21.33
N ARG A 51 7.80 31.50 -20.11
CA ARG A 51 8.14 32.77 -19.48
C ARG A 51 9.07 33.63 -20.36
N ALA A 52 10.15 33.01 -20.84
CA ALA A 52 11.12 33.70 -21.71
C ALA A 52 10.45 34.18 -23.02
N THR A 53 9.55 33.38 -23.59
CA THR A 53 8.79 33.74 -24.80
C THR A 53 7.87 34.93 -24.52
N VAL A 54 7.13 34.93 -23.41
CA VAL A 54 6.26 36.05 -22.99
C VAL A 54 7.05 37.33 -22.76
N GLU A 55 8.23 37.22 -22.12
CA GLU A 55 9.14 38.37 -21.92
C GLU A 55 9.62 38.93 -23.26
N GLY A 56 10.09 38.06 -24.17
CA GLY A 56 10.55 38.47 -25.49
C GLY A 56 9.47 39.13 -26.34
N VAL A 57 8.23 38.64 -26.27
CA VAL A 57 7.07 39.27 -26.95
C VAL A 57 6.77 40.63 -26.33
N ASN A 58 6.77 40.77 -25.02
CA ASN A 58 6.53 42.03 -24.35
C ASN A 58 7.61 43.08 -24.69
N ASP A 59 8.89 42.70 -24.76
CA ASP A 59 10.02 43.55 -25.15
C ASP A 59 9.86 44.02 -26.60
N LEU A 60 9.51 43.08 -27.50
CA LEU A 60 9.21 43.42 -28.88
C LEU A 60 8.05 44.43 -28.99
N MET A 61 6.97 44.20 -28.26
CA MET A 61 5.82 45.09 -28.26
C MET A 61 6.16 46.47 -27.67
N ASN A 62 6.93 46.52 -26.59
CA ASN A 62 7.43 47.81 -26.02
C ASN A 62 8.30 48.56 -27.04
N THR A 63 9.17 47.83 -27.74
CA THR A 63 9.98 48.42 -28.82
C THR A 63 9.10 48.95 -29.96
N MET A 64 8.10 48.18 -30.38
CA MET A 64 7.15 48.62 -31.41
C MET A 64 6.32 49.85 -30.95
N HIS A 65 5.93 49.93 -29.67
CA HIS A 65 5.26 51.11 -29.13
C HIS A 65 6.15 52.36 -29.11
N LEU A 66 7.46 52.18 -28.83
CA LEU A 66 8.43 53.27 -28.92
C LEU A 66 8.62 53.75 -30.38
N LEU A 67 8.67 52.84 -31.33
CA LEU A 67 8.77 53.13 -32.76
C LEU A 67 7.47 53.80 -33.29
N ARG A 68 6.29 53.40 -32.79
CA ARG A 68 5.01 54.02 -33.14
C ARG A 68 4.96 55.55 -32.81
N ARG A 69 5.56 55.94 -31.67
CA ARG A 69 5.65 57.37 -31.32
C ARG A 69 6.42 58.20 -32.35
N LYS A 70 7.21 57.55 -33.23
CA LYS A 70 7.97 58.18 -34.31
C LYS A 70 7.33 58.02 -35.69
N ALA A 71 6.37 57.08 -35.89
CA ALA A 71 5.88 56.69 -37.19
C ALA A 71 4.33 56.51 -37.21
N ASP A 72 3.51 57.42 -36.99
CA ASP A 72 2.05 57.54 -37.11
C ASP A 72 1.20 56.28 -37.48
N VAL A 73 1.47 55.12 -36.88
CA VAL A 73 0.81 53.84 -37.13
C VAL A 73 -0.40 53.66 -36.22
N LYS A 74 -1.60 53.51 -36.84
CA LYS A 74 -2.89 53.59 -36.12
C LYS A 74 -3.32 52.37 -35.29
N GLN A 75 -2.79 51.18 -35.49
CA GLN A 75 -3.15 49.98 -34.72
C GLN A 75 -1.99 49.01 -34.50
N LEU A 76 -1.66 48.73 -33.23
CA LEU A 76 -0.79 47.62 -32.81
C LEU A 76 -1.61 46.65 -31.95
N PRO A 77 -1.30 45.38 -31.96
CA PRO A 77 -1.90 44.40 -31.02
C PRO A 77 -1.71 44.85 -29.57
N LYS A 78 -2.71 44.60 -28.72
CA LYS A 78 -2.55 44.86 -27.28
C LYS A 78 -1.53 43.90 -26.67
N PRO A 79 -0.68 44.40 -25.76
CA PRO A 79 0.21 43.51 -25.02
C PRO A 79 -0.58 42.44 -24.26
N PHE A 80 0.05 41.31 -23.97
CA PHE A 80 -0.54 40.28 -23.10
C PHE A 80 -1.06 40.95 -21.83
N ALA A 81 -2.22 40.43 -21.34
CA ALA A 81 -2.86 41.02 -20.18
C ALA A 81 -1.90 41.17 -19.01
N PRO A 82 -1.91 42.30 -18.27
CA PRO A 82 -1.11 42.43 -17.05
C PRO A 82 -1.44 41.23 -16.12
N GLY A 83 -0.41 40.52 -15.62
CA GLY A 83 -0.57 39.35 -14.76
C GLY A 83 -0.20 38.03 -15.41
N GLY A 84 0.00 37.92 -16.72
CA GLY A 84 0.40 36.66 -17.37
C GLY A 84 1.75 36.17 -16.92
N ARG A 85 2.71 37.06 -16.68
CA ARG A 85 4.04 36.73 -16.13
C ARG A 85 3.94 36.24 -14.68
N GLU A 86 3.20 36.93 -13.84
CA GLU A 86 3.02 36.58 -12.43
C GLU A 86 2.37 35.21 -12.27
N LEU A 87 1.44 34.84 -13.14
CA LEU A 87 0.84 33.51 -13.17
C LEU A 87 1.86 32.42 -13.53
N VAL A 88 2.73 32.66 -14.52
CA VAL A 88 3.79 31.71 -14.89
C VAL A 88 4.84 31.60 -13.80
N ASP A 89 5.28 32.73 -13.21
CA ASP A 89 6.21 32.73 -12.10
C ASP A 89 5.66 32.00 -10.87
N ALA A 90 4.38 32.20 -10.54
CA ALA A 90 3.70 31.45 -9.47
C ALA A 90 3.59 29.95 -9.76
N ALA A 91 3.32 29.58 -11.02
CA ALA A 91 3.30 28.18 -11.44
C ALA A 91 4.68 27.51 -11.34
N ILE A 92 5.72 28.20 -11.79
CA ILE A 92 7.13 27.75 -11.64
C ILE A 92 7.47 27.57 -10.15
N ALA A 93 7.21 28.56 -9.32
CA ALA A 93 7.49 28.50 -7.88
C ALA A 93 6.76 27.31 -7.23
N LYS A 94 5.48 27.11 -7.54
CA LYS A 94 4.70 25.97 -7.02
C LYS A 94 5.27 24.62 -7.46
N LYS A 95 5.64 24.47 -8.73
CA LYS A 95 6.24 23.24 -9.26
C LYS A 95 7.63 22.99 -8.68
N THR A 96 8.45 24.04 -8.51
CA THR A 96 9.76 23.93 -7.85
C THR A 96 9.64 23.51 -6.39
N GLN A 97 8.68 24.06 -5.65
CA GLN A 97 8.40 23.63 -4.29
C GLN A 97 7.94 22.14 -4.25
N MET A 98 7.14 21.72 -5.21
CA MET A 98 6.70 20.32 -5.33
C MET A 98 7.90 19.41 -5.64
N LEU A 99 8.77 19.80 -6.57
CA LEU A 99 9.99 19.07 -6.90
C LEU A 99 10.93 18.92 -5.68
N HIS A 100 11.08 19.99 -4.90
CA HIS A 100 11.88 19.93 -3.67
C HIS A 100 11.31 18.92 -2.67
N LYS A 101 9.97 18.92 -2.47
CA LYS A 101 9.31 17.92 -1.61
C LYS A 101 9.46 16.49 -2.13
N VAL A 102 9.36 16.28 -3.45
CA VAL A 102 9.57 14.95 -4.05
C VAL A 102 10.98 14.45 -3.77
N ARG A 103 11.99 15.33 -3.91
CA ARG A 103 13.39 15.01 -3.59
C ARG A 103 13.64 14.72 -2.11
N GLU A 104 13.00 15.46 -1.22
CA GLU A 104 13.07 15.22 0.23
C GLU A 104 12.46 13.85 0.62
N LEU A 105 11.41 13.44 -0.07
CA LEU A 105 10.70 12.19 0.18
C LEU A 105 11.24 11.00 -0.61
N PHE A 106 12.28 11.23 -1.43
CA PHE A 106 12.90 10.16 -2.22
C PHE A 106 13.64 9.19 -1.30
N GLU A 107 13.36 7.90 -1.47
CA GLU A 107 13.97 6.82 -0.69
C GLU A 107 14.93 6.01 -1.54
N VAL A 108 16.10 5.70 -1.02
CA VAL A 108 17.13 4.87 -1.69
C VAL A 108 16.62 3.43 -1.87
N ASN A 109 15.89 2.93 -0.87
CA ASN A 109 15.25 1.62 -0.91
C ASN A 109 13.80 1.70 -0.40
N PRO A 110 12.83 1.99 -1.28
CA PRO A 110 11.43 2.14 -0.90
C PRO A 110 10.81 0.88 -0.28
N MET A 111 11.27 -0.30 -0.68
CA MET A 111 10.75 -1.58 -0.17
C MET A 111 11.01 -1.77 1.32
N LEU A 112 12.14 -1.27 1.82
CA LEU A 112 12.52 -1.29 3.24
C LEU A 112 12.33 0.08 3.92
N GLY A 113 11.75 1.03 3.23
CA GLY A 113 11.65 2.43 3.61
C GLY A 113 10.42 2.78 4.44
N HIS A 114 9.92 3.99 4.20
CA HIS A 114 8.83 4.63 4.92
C HIS A 114 7.47 4.24 4.33
N ARG A 115 7.03 3.04 4.64
CA ARG A 115 5.77 2.45 4.17
C ARG A 115 5.02 1.72 5.30
N GLY A 116 3.79 1.28 5.02
CA GLY A 116 3.02 0.46 5.92
C GLY A 116 2.81 1.10 7.29
N VAL A 117 3.00 0.34 8.36
CA VAL A 117 2.83 0.81 9.74
C VAL A 117 3.70 2.02 10.07
N ARG A 118 4.89 2.13 9.48
CA ARG A 118 5.80 3.27 9.71
C ARG A 118 5.16 4.57 9.23
N LEU A 119 4.54 4.53 8.03
CA LEU A 119 3.76 5.64 7.50
C LEU A 119 2.54 5.95 8.37
N GLY A 120 1.82 4.92 8.81
CA GLY A 120 0.65 5.07 9.67
C GLY A 120 0.96 5.64 11.06
N ILE A 121 2.21 5.50 11.55
CA ILE A 121 2.66 6.09 12.81
C ILE A 121 3.09 7.55 12.61
N THR A 122 3.81 7.85 11.54
CA THR A 122 4.32 9.21 11.26
C THR A 122 3.25 10.16 10.71
N TYR A 123 2.24 9.61 10.03
CA TYR A 123 1.07 10.33 9.52
C TYR A 123 -0.23 9.62 9.96
N PRO A 124 -0.56 9.66 11.27
CA PRO A 124 -1.65 8.88 11.85
C PRO A 124 -3.02 9.23 11.28
N GLU A 125 -3.19 10.42 10.73
CA GLU A 125 -4.42 10.86 10.06
C GLU A 125 -4.77 10.01 8.83
N ILE A 126 -3.77 9.45 8.15
CA ILE A 126 -3.98 8.57 6.98
C ILE A 126 -4.66 7.26 7.44
N TYR A 127 -4.10 6.62 8.46
CA TYR A 127 -4.67 5.39 9.01
C TYR A 127 -6.01 5.64 9.69
N ALA A 128 -6.14 6.72 10.47
CA ALA A 128 -7.40 7.09 11.11
C ALA A 128 -8.53 7.29 10.06
N MET A 129 -8.24 7.97 8.95
CA MET A 129 -9.18 8.16 7.86
C MET A 129 -9.60 6.84 7.21
N GLN A 130 -8.65 5.95 6.94
CA GLN A 130 -8.91 4.66 6.30
C GLN A 130 -9.69 3.71 7.23
N ILE A 131 -9.27 3.60 8.49
CA ILE A 131 -9.97 2.83 9.53
C ILE A 131 -11.41 3.32 9.68
N ARG A 132 -11.60 4.64 9.72
CA ARG A 132 -12.94 5.24 9.79
C ARG A 132 -13.79 4.87 8.59
N ALA A 133 -13.24 4.91 7.37
CA ALA A 133 -13.96 4.51 6.16
C ALA A 133 -14.42 3.04 6.21
N VAL A 134 -13.58 2.13 6.71
CA VAL A 134 -13.92 0.71 6.89
C VAL A 134 -15.04 0.53 7.91
N LEU A 135 -14.92 1.17 9.08
CA LEU A 135 -15.89 1.03 10.16
C LEU A 135 -17.23 1.70 9.86
N GLU A 136 -17.23 2.87 9.19
CA GLU A 136 -18.46 3.50 8.69
C GLU A 136 -19.17 2.60 7.65
N ALA A 137 -18.41 2.01 6.72
CA ALA A 137 -18.96 1.08 5.74
C ALA A 137 -19.62 -0.14 6.42
N ALA A 138 -18.96 -0.69 7.44
CA ALA A 138 -19.52 -1.81 8.21
C ALA A 138 -20.78 -1.40 8.99
N ALA A 139 -20.80 -0.21 9.60
CA ALA A 139 -21.95 0.33 10.30
C ALA A 139 -23.16 0.51 9.36
N GLU A 140 -22.93 1.07 8.17
CA GLU A 140 -23.98 1.24 7.16
C GLU A 140 -24.52 -0.11 6.66
N CYS A 141 -23.65 -1.09 6.39
CA CYS A 141 -24.06 -2.43 6.01
C CYS A 141 -24.90 -3.11 7.09
N GLY A 142 -24.50 -3.00 8.36
CA GLY A 142 -25.25 -3.53 9.49
C GLY A 142 -26.65 -2.91 9.62
N LYS A 143 -26.77 -1.59 9.43
CA LYS A 143 -28.09 -0.91 9.40
C LYS A 143 -28.96 -1.37 8.22
N GLU A 144 -28.38 -1.76 7.13
CA GLU A 144 -29.09 -2.32 5.95
C GLU A 144 -29.41 -3.83 6.10
N GLY A 145 -29.04 -4.44 7.23
CA GLY A 145 -29.34 -5.84 7.55
C GLY A 145 -28.34 -6.85 7.01
N PHE A 146 -27.17 -6.42 6.52
CA PHE A 146 -26.11 -7.32 6.08
C PHE A 146 -25.25 -7.78 7.27
N ASP A 147 -24.99 -9.09 7.34
CA ASP A 147 -24.05 -9.67 8.31
C ASP A 147 -22.62 -9.60 7.75
N VAL A 148 -21.92 -8.53 8.09
CA VAL A 148 -20.57 -8.24 7.56
C VAL A 148 -19.48 -8.44 8.61
N HIS A 149 -18.34 -8.96 8.19
CA HIS A 149 -17.20 -9.29 9.05
C HIS A 149 -15.91 -8.65 8.52
N PRO A 150 -15.70 -7.34 8.68
CA PRO A 150 -14.46 -6.71 8.30
C PRO A 150 -13.30 -7.14 9.21
N GLU A 151 -12.13 -7.30 8.63
CA GLU A 151 -10.88 -7.58 9.32
C GLU A 151 -9.87 -6.50 8.94
N ILE A 152 -9.37 -5.73 9.91
CA ILE A 152 -8.39 -4.66 9.71
C ILE A 152 -6.99 -5.23 9.89
N MET A 153 -6.18 -5.18 8.84
CA MET A 153 -4.83 -5.74 8.81
C MET A 153 -3.77 -4.67 8.68
N VAL A 154 -2.82 -4.66 9.63
CA VAL A 154 -1.70 -3.71 9.65
C VAL A 154 -0.49 -4.31 8.94
N PRO A 155 0.04 -3.70 7.85
CA PRO A 155 1.20 -4.19 7.13
C PRO A 155 2.53 -3.75 7.76
N GLN A 156 3.62 -4.41 7.43
CA GLN A 156 5.03 -4.08 7.75
C GLN A 156 5.35 -4.00 9.27
N VAL A 157 4.53 -4.59 10.12
CA VAL A 157 4.74 -4.57 11.58
C VAL A 157 5.97 -5.41 11.94
N CYS A 158 6.85 -4.85 12.75
CA CYS A 158 8.01 -5.55 13.29
C CYS A 158 8.07 -5.57 14.82
N THR A 159 7.25 -4.75 15.51
CA THR A 159 7.19 -4.69 16.97
C THR A 159 5.74 -4.69 17.51
N GLY A 160 5.56 -5.21 18.72
CA GLY A 160 4.26 -5.11 19.41
C GLY A 160 3.85 -3.68 19.69
N GLN A 161 4.82 -2.78 19.91
CA GLN A 161 4.57 -1.36 20.16
C GLN A 161 3.95 -0.65 18.95
N GLU A 162 4.44 -0.96 17.71
CA GLU A 162 3.81 -0.46 16.49
C GLU A 162 2.36 -0.93 16.36
N LEU A 163 2.11 -2.20 16.67
CA LEU A 163 0.76 -2.75 16.58
C LEU A 163 -0.18 -2.15 17.65
N HIS A 164 0.30 -1.92 18.87
CA HIS A 164 -0.44 -1.21 19.91
C HIS A 164 -0.80 0.20 19.50
N TRP A 165 0.18 0.95 18.94
CA TRP A 165 -0.07 2.31 18.47
C TRP A 165 -1.23 2.39 17.48
N VAL A 166 -1.25 1.48 16.50
CA VAL A 166 -2.37 1.43 15.53
C VAL A 166 -3.66 0.96 16.20
N LYS A 167 -3.59 0.01 17.16
CA LYS A 167 -4.75 -0.46 17.92
C LYS A 167 -5.44 0.68 18.67
N ASP A 168 -4.68 1.58 19.29
CA ASP A 168 -5.21 2.77 19.97
C ASP A 168 -5.98 3.69 19.01
N ILE A 169 -5.48 3.84 17.76
CA ILE A 169 -6.21 4.57 16.72
C ILE A 169 -7.52 3.87 16.37
N VAL A 170 -7.47 2.54 16.18
CA VAL A 170 -8.66 1.72 15.86
C VAL A 170 -9.70 1.86 16.97
N ASP A 171 -9.32 1.72 18.23
CA ASP A 171 -10.25 1.77 19.37
C ASP A 171 -10.90 3.14 19.52
N ARG A 172 -10.13 4.22 19.32
CA ARG A 172 -10.65 5.59 19.32
C ARG A 172 -11.66 5.79 18.18
N VAL A 173 -11.28 5.45 16.94
CA VAL A 173 -12.15 5.62 15.78
C VAL A 173 -13.38 4.75 15.86
N ARG A 174 -13.25 3.53 16.40
CA ARG A 174 -14.39 2.64 16.70
C ARG A 174 -15.39 3.33 17.61
N ALA A 175 -14.95 3.85 18.75
CA ALA A 175 -15.82 4.50 19.72
C ALA A 175 -16.57 5.70 19.10
N GLU A 176 -15.88 6.49 18.27
CA GLU A 176 -16.49 7.61 17.54
C GLU A 176 -17.58 7.13 16.57
N VAL A 177 -17.29 6.10 15.76
CA VAL A 177 -18.24 5.58 14.76
C VAL A 177 -19.42 4.88 15.44
N GLU A 178 -19.20 4.09 16.48
CA GLU A 178 -20.27 3.43 17.24
C GLU A 178 -21.24 4.46 17.84
N ALA A 179 -20.71 5.58 18.38
CA ALA A 179 -21.54 6.67 18.92
C ALA A 179 -22.30 7.43 17.82
N GLU A 180 -21.64 7.71 16.68
CA GLU A 180 -22.25 8.46 15.55
C GLU A 180 -23.35 7.67 14.86
N TYR A 181 -23.14 6.36 14.69
CA TYR A 181 -24.07 5.47 13.98
C TYR A 181 -25.04 4.74 14.90
N ASP A 182 -24.94 4.86 16.23
CA ASP A 182 -25.73 4.11 17.22
C ASP A 182 -25.75 2.60 16.94
N VAL A 183 -24.58 2.00 16.81
CA VAL A 183 -24.37 0.58 16.52
C VAL A 183 -23.20 0.02 17.33
N GLN A 184 -23.17 -1.29 17.52
CA GLN A 184 -21.99 -2.02 17.98
C GLN A 184 -21.32 -2.71 16.81
N LEU A 185 -20.05 -2.40 16.57
CA LEU A 185 -19.28 -2.93 15.45
C LEU A 185 -18.59 -4.25 15.83
N LYS A 186 -18.76 -5.24 14.97
CA LYS A 186 -18.04 -6.51 15.04
C LYS A 186 -16.98 -6.53 13.93
N PHE A 187 -15.73 -6.56 14.30
CA PHE A 187 -14.61 -6.68 13.38
C PHE A 187 -13.45 -7.38 14.06
N LYS A 188 -12.45 -7.82 13.28
CA LYS A 188 -11.20 -8.33 13.83
C LYS A 188 -10.05 -7.39 13.51
N PHE A 189 -9.08 -7.34 14.42
CA PHE A 189 -7.85 -6.59 14.28
C PHE A 189 -6.67 -7.55 14.20
N GLY A 190 -5.82 -7.41 13.20
CA GLY A 190 -4.69 -8.30 12.99
C GLY A 190 -3.54 -7.64 12.23
N THR A 191 -2.54 -8.43 11.92
CA THR A 191 -1.34 -7.94 11.25
C THR A 191 -0.86 -8.86 10.14
N MET A 192 -0.19 -8.26 9.16
CA MET A 192 0.61 -9.00 8.20
C MET A 192 1.93 -9.41 8.86
N ILE A 193 2.35 -10.65 8.61
CA ILE A 193 3.66 -11.17 9.00
C ILE A 193 4.51 -11.28 7.75
N GLU A 194 5.38 -10.31 7.56
CA GLU A 194 6.20 -10.17 6.36
C GLU A 194 7.61 -9.64 6.63
N VAL A 195 7.89 -9.37 7.90
CA VAL A 195 9.20 -8.98 8.40
C VAL A 195 9.76 -10.11 9.24
N VAL A 196 10.99 -10.56 8.98
CA VAL A 196 11.64 -11.67 9.72
C VAL A 196 11.57 -11.46 11.23
N ARG A 197 11.77 -10.23 11.70
CA ARG A 197 11.65 -9.91 13.12
C ARG A 197 10.27 -10.18 13.68
N ALA A 198 9.20 -9.95 12.91
CA ALA A 198 7.82 -10.25 13.32
C ALA A 198 7.64 -11.76 13.56
N CYS A 199 8.18 -12.61 12.68
CA CYS A 199 8.16 -14.06 12.87
C CYS A 199 8.79 -14.46 14.21
N MET A 200 9.95 -13.89 14.54
CA MET A 200 10.68 -14.15 15.78
C MET A 200 10.02 -13.54 17.03
N ARG A 201 9.00 -12.74 16.88
CA ARG A 201 8.24 -12.08 17.97
C ARG A 201 6.74 -12.35 17.91
N ALA A 202 6.35 -13.39 17.17
CA ALA A 202 4.95 -13.74 16.91
C ALA A 202 4.10 -13.84 18.19
N GLY A 203 4.63 -14.41 19.27
CA GLY A 203 3.91 -14.45 20.54
C GLY A 203 3.52 -13.07 21.08
N ARG A 204 4.42 -12.07 21.00
CA ARG A 204 4.09 -10.69 21.42
C ARG A 204 3.06 -10.02 20.52
N LEU A 205 3.08 -10.33 19.23
CA LEU A 205 2.07 -9.81 18.31
C LEU A 205 0.71 -10.48 18.53
N ALA A 206 0.69 -11.76 18.88
CA ALA A 206 -0.52 -12.52 19.17
C ALA A 206 -1.23 -12.11 20.47
N GLU A 207 -0.58 -11.36 21.37
CA GLU A 207 -1.23 -10.74 22.53
C GLU A 207 -2.22 -9.64 22.12
N ILE A 208 -2.04 -9.05 20.90
CA ILE A 208 -2.79 -7.90 20.41
C ILE A 208 -3.66 -8.29 19.22
N ALA A 209 -3.12 -9.11 18.32
CA ALA A 209 -3.75 -9.50 17.08
C ALA A 209 -4.67 -10.72 17.26
N GLU A 210 -5.82 -10.68 16.60
CA GLU A 210 -6.78 -11.80 16.51
C GLU A 210 -6.52 -12.68 15.29
N PHE A 211 -5.74 -12.20 14.32
CA PHE A 211 -5.32 -12.97 13.16
C PHE A 211 -3.97 -12.50 12.62
N PHE A 212 -3.29 -13.41 11.94
CA PHE A 212 -2.10 -13.15 11.14
C PHE A 212 -2.33 -13.50 9.68
N SER A 213 -1.68 -12.76 8.78
CA SER A 213 -1.59 -13.11 7.36
C SER A 213 -0.13 -13.02 6.90
N PHE A 214 0.41 -14.09 6.37
CA PHE A 214 1.78 -14.07 5.85
C PHE A 214 1.84 -13.32 4.52
N GLY A 215 2.57 -12.20 4.49
CA GLY A 215 2.96 -11.48 3.28
C GLY A 215 4.25 -12.08 2.71
N THR A 216 4.13 -13.26 2.08
CA THR A 216 5.30 -14.05 1.68
C THR A 216 6.12 -13.40 0.57
N ASN A 217 5.62 -12.43 -0.17
CA ASN A 217 6.44 -11.67 -1.11
C ASN A 217 7.53 -10.89 -0.37
N ASP A 218 7.15 -10.05 0.61
CA ASP A 218 8.11 -9.28 1.41
C ASP A 218 8.93 -10.17 2.36
N LEU A 219 8.31 -11.20 2.93
CA LEU A 219 9.02 -12.14 3.79
C LEU A 219 10.12 -12.91 3.03
N THR A 220 9.89 -13.27 1.77
CA THR A 220 10.89 -13.88 0.90
C THR A 220 12.02 -12.90 0.62
N GLN A 221 11.71 -11.65 0.23
CA GLN A 221 12.72 -10.61 0.01
C GLN A 221 13.61 -10.41 1.23
N SER A 222 13.02 -10.30 2.41
CA SER A 222 13.77 -10.08 3.66
C SER A 222 14.54 -11.30 4.10
N SER A 223 14.07 -12.52 3.82
CA SER A 223 14.77 -13.77 4.17
C SER A 223 15.98 -14.05 3.28
N PHE A 224 15.86 -13.78 1.98
CA PHE A 224 16.94 -13.92 1.02
C PHE A 224 17.82 -12.67 0.90
N SER A 225 17.41 -11.54 1.47
CA SER A 225 18.12 -10.25 1.40
C SER A 225 18.31 -9.75 -0.02
N PHE A 226 17.34 -9.95 -0.92
CA PHE A 226 17.37 -9.37 -2.25
C PHE A 226 16.00 -8.84 -2.70
N SER A 227 16.01 -7.85 -3.57
CA SER A 227 14.84 -7.29 -4.22
C SER A 227 14.29 -8.26 -5.27
N ARG A 228 12.97 -8.46 -5.30
CA ARG A 228 12.31 -9.32 -6.28
C ARG A 228 12.64 -8.91 -7.71
N GLU A 229 12.44 -7.64 -8.05
CA GLU A 229 12.65 -7.13 -9.41
C GLU A 229 14.09 -7.30 -9.87
N ASP A 230 15.07 -6.98 -9.00
CA ASP A 230 16.47 -7.18 -9.33
C ASP A 230 16.84 -8.65 -9.48
N ALA A 231 16.33 -9.48 -8.60
CA ALA A 231 16.65 -10.91 -8.60
C ALA A 231 16.07 -11.61 -9.83
N GLU A 232 14.77 -11.45 -10.11
CA GLU A 232 14.09 -12.06 -11.26
C GLU A 232 14.69 -11.61 -12.60
N ASN A 233 15.10 -10.34 -12.72
CA ASN A 233 15.66 -9.80 -13.95
C ASN A 233 17.15 -10.06 -14.16
N LYS A 234 17.93 -10.31 -13.10
CA LYS A 234 19.40 -10.35 -13.19
C LYS A 234 20.01 -11.73 -12.97
N PHE A 235 19.60 -12.45 -11.92
CA PHE A 235 20.32 -13.65 -11.52
C PHE A 235 19.48 -14.90 -11.19
N LEU A 236 18.21 -14.79 -10.81
CA LEU A 236 17.38 -15.96 -10.48
C LEU A 236 17.25 -16.96 -11.64
N PRO A 237 17.09 -16.55 -12.92
CA PRO A 237 17.06 -17.49 -14.03
C PRO A 237 18.35 -18.33 -14.14
N LEU A 238 19.49 -17.71 -13.84
CA LEU A 238 20.77 -18.41 -13.84
C LEU A 238 20.92 -19.34 -12.64
N TYR A 239 20.36 -18.96 -11.47
CA TYR A 239 20.33 -19.80 -10.28
C TYR A 239 19.52 -21.07 -10.49
N GLU A 240 18.38 -20.97 -11.17
CA GLU A 240 17.56 -22.13 -11.54
C GLU A 240 18.29 -23.02 -12.56
N GLN A 241 18.89 -22.42 -13.60
CA GLN A 241 19.66 -23.11 -14.64
C GLN A 241 20.83 -23.93 -14.06
N ASN A 242 21.48 -23.38 -13.04
CA ASN A 242 22.61 -24.01 -12.35
C ASN A 242 22.19 -24.89 -11.15
N ASN A 243 20.89 -25.08 -10.92
CA ASN A 243 20.34 -25.83 -9.77
C ASN A 243 20.80 -25.29 -8.41
N ILE A 244 21.11 -24.00 -8.29
CA ILE A 244 21.40 -23.33 -7.01
C ILE A 244 20.11 -23.18 -6.22
N LEU A 245 19.02 -22.79 -6.88
CA LEU A 245 17.65 -22.86 -6.40
C LEU A 245 16.84 -23.79 -7.32
N GLN A 246 15.95 -24.59 -6.73
CA GLN A 246 15.09 -25.50 -7.49
C GLN A 246 13.98 -24.78 -8.23
N HIS A 247 13.48 -23.68 -7.64
CA HIS A 247 12.38 -22.87 -8.15
C HIS A 247 12.61 -21.40 -7.79
N ASN A 248 11.96 -20.51 -8.54
CA ASN A 248 11.86 -19.12 -8.17
C ASN A 248 11.11 -18.99 -6.82
N PRO A 249 11.73 -18.47 -5.75
CA PRO A 249 11.13 -18.39 -4.43
C PRO A 249 9.97 -17.41 -4.34
N PHE A 250 9.76 -16.58 -5.37
CA PHE A 250 8.60 -15.70 -5.49
C PHE A 250 7.39 -16.39 -6.10
N GLU A 251 7.56 -17.52 -6.78
CA GLU A 251 6.48 -18.33 -7.35
C GLU A 251 6.11 -19.51 -6.45
N VAL A 252 7.12 -20.22 -5.99
CA VAL A 252 6.98 -21.40 -5.12
C VAL A 252 7.59 -21.07 -3.75
N LEU A 253 6.85 -21.35 -2.69
CA LEU A 253 7.31 -21.07 -1.33
C LEU A 253 8.61 -21.83 -1.01
N ASP A 254 9.62 -21.11 -0.56
CA ASP A 254 10.81 -21.70 0.03
C ASP A 254 10.48 -22.29 1.40
N VAL A 255 10.14 -23.59 1.40
CA VAL A 255 9.74 -24.32 2.62
C VAL A 255 10.88 -24.38 3.64
N LYS A 256 12.14 -24.45 3.19
CA LYS A 256 13.29 -24.63 4.08
C LYS A 256 13.67 -23.36 4.85
N GLY A 257 13.51 -22.20 4.25
CA GLY A 257 13.81 -20.89 4.86
C GLY A 257 12.53 -20.17 5.31
N VAL A 258 11.76 -19.64 4.36
CA VAL A 258 10.53 -18.90 4.63
C VAL A 258 9.50 -19.79 5.35
N GLY A 259 9.34 -21.03 4.90
CA GLY A 259 8.45 -22.00 5.55
C GLY A 259 8.80 -22.24 7.02
N ARG A 260 10.09 -22.32 7.34
CA ARG A 260 10.54 -22.46 8.73
C ARG A 260 10.15 -21.26 9.59
N LEU A 261 10.24 -20.05 9.05
CA LEU A 261 9.75 -18.84 9.75
C LEU A 261 8.23 -18.90 9.97
N MET A 262 7.49 -19.42 9.00
CA MET A 262 6.04 -19.61 9.13
C MET A 262 5.69 -20.61 10.23
N GLU A 263 6.37 -21.75 10.30
CA GLU A 263 6.19 -22.75 11.38
C GLU A 263 6.40 -22.14 12.76
N ILE A 264 7.54 -21.44 12.96
CA ILE A 264 7.87 -20.75 14.22
C ILE A 264 6.78 -19.75 14.58
N THR A 265 6.32 -18.98 13.60
CA THR A 265 5.29 -17.94 13.79
C THR A 265 3.96 -18.55 14.25
N VAL A 266 3.51 -19.62 13.59
CA VAL A 266 2.26 -20.30 13.94
C VAL A 266 2.34 -20.93 15.34
N ASP A 267 3.43 -21.64 15.62
CA ASP A 267 3.65 -22.27 16.93
C ASP A 267 3.66 -21.23 18.07
N TRP A 268 4.47 -20.18 17.94
CA TRP A 268 4.58 -19.16 18.99
C TRP A 268 3.35 -18.28 19.11
N GLY A 269 2.71 -17.97 17.98
CA GLY A 269 1.47 -17.21 17.98
C GLY A 269 0.35 -17.96 18.69
N ARG A 270 0.14 -19.23 18.36
CA ARG A 270 -0.91 -20.06 18.96
C ARG A 270 -0.63 -20.48 20.40
N LYS A 271 0.62 -20.53 20.82
CA LYS A 271 0.95 -20.67 22.26
C LYS A 271 0.45 -19.49 23.08
N THR A 272 0.43 -18.30 22.52
CA THR A 272 -0.09 -17.09 23.20
C THR A 272 -1.59 -16.95 23.00
N ASN A 273 -2.07 -17.11 21.79
CA ASN A 273 -3.49 -17.01 21.42
C ASN A 273 -3.91 -18.30 20.69
N PRO A 274 -4.50 -19.29 21.39
CA PRO A 274 -4.92 -20.56 20.78
C PRO A 274 -5.93 -20.40 19.63
N ASP A 275 -6.73 -19.35 19.64
CA ASP A 275 -7.75 -19.05 18.63
C ASP A 275 -7.21 -18.18 17.48
N LEU A 276 -5.90 -17.96 17.44
CA LEU A 276 -5.25 -17.14 16.42
C LEU A 276 -5.50 -17.71 15.03
N ARG A 277 -6.24 -16.96 14.22
CA ARG A 277 -6.47 -17.29 12.82
C ARG A 277 -5.26 -16.89 11.99
N VAL A 278 -4.74 -17.80 11.19
CA VAL A 278 -3.53 -17.56 10.38
C VAL A 278 -3.78 -17.92 8.93
N GLY A 279 -3.37 -17.06 8.02
CA GLY A 279 -3.46 -17.27 6.58
C GLY A 279 -2.22 -16.76 5.83
N ILE A 280 -2.28 -16.86 4.50
CA ILE A 280 -1.26 -16.38 3.58
C ILE A 280 -1.92 -15.54 2.50
N CYS A 281 -1.26 -14.46 2.07
CA CYS A 281 -1.72 -13.59 0.99
C CYS A 281 -0.64 -13.27 -0.07
N GLY A 282 0.56 -13.82 0.05
CA GLY A 282 1.57 -13.73 -1.00
C GLY A 282 1.21 -14.57 -2.24
N GLU A 283 1.90 -14.35 -3.34
CA GLU A 283 1.64 -15.04 -4.62
C GLU A 283 1.78 -16.55 -4.51
N GLN A 284 2.69 -17.02 -3.65
CA GLN A 284 2.89 -18.44 -3.34
C GLN A 284 1.61 -19.13 -2.83
N GLY A 285 0.68 -18.38 -2.21
CA GLY A 285 -0.62 -18.89 -1.76
C GLY A 285 -1.54 -19.43 -2.89
N GLY A 286 -1.20 -19.19 -4.15
CA GLY A 286 -1.88 -19.76 -5.32
C GLY A 286 -1.18 -21.00 -5.92
N HIS A 287 -0.01 -21.41 -5.40
CA HIS A 287 0.75 -22.54 -5.93
C HIS A 287 0.42 -23.84 -5.17
N PRO A 288 0.16 -24.98 -5.86
CA PRO A 288 -0.28 -26.22 -5.21
C PRO A 288 0.66 -26.74 -4.10
N GLU A 289 1.97 -26.73 -4.33
CA GLU A 289 2.95 -27.19 -3.34
C GLU A 289 2.98 -26.29 -2.11
N SER A 290 2.92 -24.98 -2.32
CA SER A 290 2.84 -24.00 -1.24
C SER A 290 1.57 -24.19 -0.41
N ILE A 291 0.44 -24.48 -1.05
CA ILE A 291 -0.84 -24.74 -0.37
C ILE A 291 -0.77 -26.01 0.49
N ARG A 292 -0.13 -27.07 -0.01
CA ARG A 292 0.11 -28.30 0.80
C ARG A 292 0.92 -27.97 2.05
N PHE A 293 1.98 -27.19 1.91
CA PHE A 293 2.77 -26.74 3.06
C PHE A 293 1.96 -25.88 4.03
N CYS A 294 1.13 -24.93 3.51
CA CYS A 294 0.23 -24.14 4.35
C CYS A 294 -0.74 -25.02 5.15
N HIS A 295 -1.26 -26.08 4.53
CA HIS A 295 -2.11 -27.04 5.22
C HIS A 295 -1.33 -27.81 6.31
N TYR A 296 -0.13 -28.29 6.01
CA TYR A 296 0.74 -28.96 6.98
C TYR A 296 1.06 -28.09 8.21
N VAL A 297 1.37 -26.81 8.01
CA VAL A 297 1.62 -25.85 9.11
C VAL A 297 0.34 -25.48 9.86
N GLY A 298 -0.82 -25.83 9.32
CA GLY A 298 -2.12 -25.60 9.95
C GLY A 298 -2.67 -24.20 9.72
N LEU A 299 -2.43 -23.58 8.59
CA LEU A 299 -3.06 -22.32 8.21
C LEU A 299 -4.58 -22.50 8.02
N ASN A 300 -5.34 -21.49 8.37
CA ASN A 300 -6.79 -21.50 8.29
C ASN A 300 -7.31 -21.15 6.88
N TYR A 301 -6.56 -20.37 6.11
CA TYR A 301 -6.94 -19.94 4.77
C TYR A 301 -5.73 -19.60 3.91
N VAL A 302 -5.95 -19.63 2.60
CA VAL A 302 -5.03 -19.07 1.59
C VAL A 302 -5.77 -18.01 0.78
N SER A 303 -5.07 -16.92 0.44
CA SER A 303 -5.53 -15.94 -0.56
C SER A 303 -4.71 -16.10 -1.82
N CYS A 304 -5.36 -15.99 -2.97
CA CYS A 304 -4.72 -16.02 -4.27
C CYS A 304 -5.50 -15.14 -5.26
N SER A 305 -4.91 -14.88 -6.43
CA SER A 305 -5.63 -14.17 -7.49
C SER A 305 -6.90 -14.94 -7.91
N PRO A 306 -7.96 -14.25 -8.39
CA PRO A 306 -9.21 -14.89 -8.77
C PRO A 306 -9.04 -16.05 -9.74
N HIS A 307 -8.13 -15.94 -10.68
CA HIS A 307 -7.84 -16.99 -11.68
C HIS A 307 -7.23 -18.27 -11.07
N ARG A 308 -6.56 -18.16 -9.91
CA ARG A 308 -5.95 -19.30 -9.20
C ARG A 308 -6.88 -19.97 -8.20
N VAL A 309 -8.03 -19.39 -7.88
CA VAL A 309 -9.00 -19.96 -6.91
C VAL A 309 -9.39 -21.40 -7.21
N PRO A 310 -9.73 -21.80 -8.46
CA PRO A 310 -10.07 -23.20 -8.76
C PRO A 310 -8.91 -24.16 -8.44
N ILE A 311 -7.69 -23.80 -8.83
CA ILE A 311 -6.48 -24.59 -8.57
C ILE A 311 -6.20 -24.68 -7.06
N ALA A 312 -6.32 -23.56 -6.34
CA ALA A 312 -6.12 -23.51 -4.90
C ALA A 312 -7.11 -24.41 -4.14
N ARG A 313 -8.38 -24.42 -4.55
CA ARG A 313 -9.40 -25.30 -3.95
C ARG A 313 -9.08 -26.78 -4.16
N ILE A 314 -8.64 -27.16 -5.35
CA ILE A 314 -8.24 -28.56 -5.65
C ILE A 314 -7.01 -28.94 -4.81
N ALA A 315 -5.98 -28.08 -4.77
CA ALA A 315 -4.78 -28.33 -4.01
C ALA A 315 -5.05 -28.48 -2.50
N ALA A 316 -5.92 -27.63 -1.95
CA ALA A 316 -6.35 -27.71 -0.54
C ALA A 316 -7.13 -29.01 -0.25
N ALA A 317 -8.02 -29.43 -1.15
CA ALA A 317 -8.73 -30.69 -1.03
C ALA A 317 -7.78 -31.90 -1.10
N GLN A 318 -6.81 -31.89 -2.02
CA GLN A 318 -5.79 -32.92 -2.12
C GLN A 318 -4.92 -33.00 -0.86
N ALA A 319 -4.48 -31.85 -0.32
CA ALA A 319 -3.72 -31.80 0.91
C ALA A 319 -4.50 -32.46 2.07
N LYS A 320 -5.79 -32.19 2.18
CA LYS A 320 -6.64 -32.81 3.22
C LYS A 320 -6.84 -34.30 3.05
N LEU A 321 -6.86 -34.82 1.83
CA LEU A 321 -7.04 -36.26 1.54
C LEU A 321 -5.77 -37.07 1.72
N THR A 322 -4.60 -36.44 1.81
CA THR A 322 -3.30 -37.08 1.96
C THR A 322 -2.77 -37.08 3.40
N GLU A 323 -3.52 -36.52 4.34
CA GLU A 323 -3.32 -36.71 5.80
C GLU A 323 -3.76 -38.12 6.21
#